data_bea319f3513ffdb9e078d2dbbf5fba58
#
_entry.id   bea319f3513ffdb9e078d2dbbf5fba58
#
_cell.length_a   1.000
_cell.length_b   1.000
_cell.length_c   1.000
_cell.angle_alpha   90.00
_cell.angle_beta   90.00
_cell.angle_gamma   90.00
#
_symmetry.space_group_name_H-M   'P 1'
#
loop_
_entity.id
_entity.type
_entity.pdbx_description
1 polymer ?
#
loop_
_entity_poly.entity_id
_entity_poly.type
_entity_poly.pdbx_seq_one_letter_code
_entity_poly.pdbx_strand_id
1 'polypeptide(L)'
;MTPDDSFNIGVKRPGSTRFNFNELIFEDRVHQTIYTEEEIFREEMSKVFGGVWVYLAHESQIPENDNFVTSKLGLRPIIVVRDSTGRIRALYNRCTHRGATVCRSQQGNAKSFACPYHGW
;
A
#
# COMPACT_ATOMS: atom_id res chain seq x y z
N MET A 1 4.33 11.14 19.76
CA MET A 1 4.29 9.72 19.40
C MET A 1 5.07 9.59 18.09
N THR A 2 6.31 9.18 18.16
CA THR A 2 7.20 9.04 17.00
C THR A 2 6.76 7.83 16.19
N PRO A 3 6.74 7.90 14.83
CA PRO A 3 6.43 6.74 14.00
C PRO A 3 7.47 5.65 14.26
N ASP A 4 6.99 4.45 14.57
CA ASP A 4 7.81 3.26 14.78
C ASP A 4 8.56 2.89 13.48
N ASP A 5 9.89 2.98 13.52
CA ASP A 5 10.82 2.64 12.44
C ASP A 5 10.92 1.10 12.18
N SER A 6 10.10 0.27 12.81
CA SER A 6 10.21 -1.20 12.76
C SER A 6 9.72 -1.83 11.43
N PHE A 7 9.25 -1.04 10.47
CA PHE A 7 8.82 -1.51 9.13
C PHE A 7 9.83 -1.22 8.02
N ASN A 8 11.11 -1.18 8.35
CA ASN A 8 12.16 -0.97 7.35
C ASN A 8 12.41 -2.25 6.55
N ILE A 9 11.58 -2.50 5.52
CA ILE A 9 11.87 -3.50 4.50
C ILE A 9 13.00 -2.91 3.63
N GLY A 10 14.26 -2.96 4.09
CA GLY A 10 15.45 -2.75 3.26
C GLY A 10 15.47 -1.51 2.34
N VAL A 11 14.52 -0.58 2.47
CA VAL A 11 14.51 0.68 1.73
C VAL A 11 15.52 1.59 2.39
N LYS A 12 16.71 1.70 1.81
CA LYS A 12 17.66 2.77 2.15
C LYS A 12 16.88 4.09 2.13
N ARG A 13 17.03 4.90 3.19
CA ARG A 13 16.49 6.27 3.22
C ARG A 13 16.88 6.97 1.93
N PRO A 14 16.00 7.76 1.29
CA PRO A 14 16.30 8.42 0.04
C PRO A 14 17.49 9.36 0.23
N GLY A 15 18.65 8.91 -0.18
CA GLY A 15 19.72 9.79 -0.59
C GLY A 15 19.30 10.46 -1.90
N SER A 16 19.89 11.57 -2.25
CA SER A 16 19.62 12.23 -3.54
C SER A 16 19.73 11.21 -4.68
N THR A 17 18.65 11.04 -5.45
CA THR A 17 18.70 10.21 -6.65
C THR A 17 19.80 10.75 -7.59
N ARG A 18 20.51 9.83 -8.26
CA ARG A 18 21.49 10.18 -9.30
C ARG A 18 20.83 10.73 -10.58
N PHE A 19 19.48 10.63 -10.68
CA PHE A 19 18.74 11.03 -11.86
C PHE A 19 18.31 12.50 -11.78
N ASN A 20 18.57 13.22 -12.89
CA ASN A 20 18.03 14.55 -13.10
C ASN A 20 16.70 14.42 -13.87
N PHE A 21 15.58 14.51 -13.17
CA PHE A 21 14.25 14.35 -13.77
C PHE A 21 13.95 15.40 -14.85
N ASN A 22 14.58 16.61 -14.81
CA ASN A 22 14.42 17.61 -15.85
C ASN A 22 15.00 17.17 -17.21
N GLU A 23 15.88 16.17 -17.21
CA GLU A 23 16.46 15.58 -18.43
C GLU A 23 15.69 14.33 -18.90
N LEU A 24 14.76 13.84 -18.09
CA LEU A 24 13.99 12.62 -18.35
C LEU A 24 12.51 12.91 -18.65
N ILE A 25 11.98 14.07 -18.22
CA ILE A 25 10.56 14.43 -18.38
C ILE A 25 10.48 15.73 -19.17
N PHE A 26 9.81 15.68 -20.31
CA PHE A 26 9.57 16.80 -21.23
C PHE A 26 8.06 17.01 -21.36
N GLU A 27 7.63 18.14 -21.95
CA GLU A 27 6.21 18.46 -22.13
C GLU A 27 5.46 17.44 -23.00
N ASP A 28 6.16 16.87 -24.00
CA ASP A 28 5.59 15.97 -25.03
C ASP A 28 6.02 14.51 -24.88
N ARG A 29 6.98 14.20 -24.01
CA ARG A 29 7.55 12.86 -23.88
C ARG A 29 8.21 12.62 -22.53
N VAL A 30 8.34 11.36 -22.19
CA VAL A 30 9.05 10.86 -21.01
C VAL A 30 10.10 9.85 -21.46
N HIS A 31 11.32 9.95 -20.96
CA HIS A 31 12.37 9.00 -21.26
C HIS A 31 12.05 7.63 -20.63
N GLN A 32 12.31 6.54 -21.38
CA GLN A 32 12.00 5.17 -20.93
C GLN A 32 12.62 4.79 -19.58
N THR A 33 13.75 5.38 -19.21
CA THR A 33 14.43 5.21 -17.90
C THR A 33 13.48 5.40 -16.72
N ILE A 34 12.49 6.30 -16.82
CA ILE A 34 11.48 6.50 -15.78
C ILE A 34 10.72 5.20 -15.45
N TYR A 35 10.50 4.33 -16.44
CA TYR A 35 9.74 3.10 -16.31
C TYR A 35 10.60 1.86 -16.06
N THR A 36 11.91 1.93 -16.29
CA THR A 36 12.78 0.75 -16.30
C THR A 36 13.80 0.71 -15.17
N GLU A 37 14.08 1.86 -14.52
CA GLU A 37 15.09 1.95 -13.48
C GLU A 37 14.53 1.61 -12.09
N GLU A 38 15.15 0.63 -11.46
CA GLU A 38 14.74 0.17 -10.12
C GLU A 38 14.89 1.26 -9.04
N GLU A 39 15.90 2.13 -9.17
CA GLU A 39 16.12 3.22 -8.24
C GLU A 39 14.97 4.23 -8.28
N ILE A 40 14.48 4.58 -9.48
CA ILE A 40 13.32 5.47 -9.67
C ILE A 40 12.07 4.80 -9.09
N PHE A 41 11.85 3.52 -9.38
CA PHE A 41 10.73 2.77 -8.82
C PHE A 41 10.74 2.77 -7.28
N ARG A 42 11.89 2.61 -6.65
CA ARG A 42 12.01 2.66 -5.18
C ARG A 42 11.67 4.06 -4.63
N GLU A 43 12.06 5.11 -5.34
CA GLU A 43 11.69 6.47 -4.96
C GLU A 43 10.20 6.73 -5.11
N GLU A 44 9.57 6.23 -6.18
CA GLU A 44 8.11 6.29 -6.36
C GLU A 44 7.38 5.58 -5.21
N MET A 45 7.82 4.38 -4.81
CA MET A 45 7.23 3.66 -3.69
C MET A 45 7.30 4.44 -2.38
N SER A 46 8.37 5.20 -2.18
CA SER A 46 8.57 6.00 -0.96
C SER A 46 7.89 7.36 -1.03
N LYS A 47 8.11 8.12 -2.11
CA LYS A 47 7.69 9.52 -2.22
C LYS A 47 6.27 9.68 -2.76
N VAL A 48 5.89 8.86 -3.75
CA VAL A 48 4.56 8.92 -4.35
C VAL A 48 3.60 8.07 -3.53
N PHE A 49 3.75 6.75 -3.54
CA PHE A 49 2.84 5.84 -2.83
C PHE A 49 2.92 5.95 -1.29
N GLY A 50 3.98 6.51 -0.76
CA GLY A 50 4.14 6.77 0.67
C GLY A 50 3.77 8.18 1.12
N GLY A 51 3.55 9.12 0.20
CA GLY A 51 3.43 10.54 0.52
C GLY A 51 2.23 11.27 -0.06
N VAL A 52 1.47 10.66 -0.99
CA VAL A 52 0.31 11.31 -1.62
C VAL A 52 -0.97 10.49 -1.42
N TRP A 53 -2.11 11.06 -1.80
CA TRP A 53 -3.37 10.34 -1.85
C TRP A 53 -3.34 9.28 -2.95
N VAL A 54 -3.66 8.05 -2.58
CA VAL A 54 -3.68 6.90 -3.50
C VAL A 54 -5.06 6.26 -3.47
N TYR A 55 -5.61 5.99 -4.65
CA TYR A 55 -6.86 5.25 -4.77
C TYR A 55 -6.66 3.81 -4.30
N LEU A 56 -7.51 3.32 -3.39
CA LEU A 56 -7.48 1.95 -2.89
C LEU A 56 -8.72 1.15 -3.30
N ALA A 57 -9.89 1.76 -3.20
CA ALA A 57 -11.18 1.14 -3.52
C ALA A 57 -12.27 2.21 -3.66
N HIS A 58 -13.36 1.88 -4.33
CA HIS A 58 -14.58 2.67 -4.32
C HIS A 58 -15.58 2.11 -3.30
N GLU A 59 -16.34 2.96 -2.65
CA GLU A 59 -17.28 2.54 -1.59
C GLU A 59 -18.36 1.57 -2.07
N SER A 60 -18.72 1.61 -3.37
CA SER A 60 -19.66 0.66 -3.96
C SER A 60 -19.16 -0.79 -4.01
N GLN A 61 -17.85 -1.02 -3.81
CA GLN A 61 -17.27 -2.35 -3.71
C GLN A 61 -17.49 -2.97 -2.32
N ILE A 62 -17.81 -2.13 -1.33
CA ILE A 62 -18.08 -2.51 0.06
C ILE A 62 -19.36 -1.84 0.56
N PRO A 63 -20.54 -2.10 -0.09
CA PRO A 63 -21.79 -1.38 0.15
C PRO A 63 -22.37 -1.62 1.55
N GLU A 64 -22.14 -2.78 2.14
CA GLU A 64 -22.71 -3.19 3.42
C GLU A 64 -21.67 -3.29 4.51
N ASN A 65 -22.12 -3.26 5.77
CA ASN A 65 -21.23 -3.48 6.93
C ASN A 65 -20.54 -4.85 6.83
N ASP A 66 -19.29 -4.86 7.28
CA ASP A 66 -18.39 -6.01 7.26
C ASP A 66 -17.96 -6.44 5.84
N ASN A 67 -18.40 -5.75 4.76
CA ASN A 67 -17.85 -5.97 3.44
C ASN A 67 -16.41 -5.47 3.38
N PHE A 68 -15.56 -6.21 2.68
CA PHE A 68 -14.17 -5.85 2.45
C PHE A 68 -13.71 -6.14 1.03
N VAL A 69 -12.67 -5.43 0.61
CA VAL A 69 -11.85 -5.73 -0.58
C VAL A 69 -10.38 -5.65 -0.21
N THR A 70 -9.55 -6.47 -0.86
CA THR A 70 -8.09 -6.33 -0.75
C THR A 70 -7.55 -5.49 -1.88
N SER A 71 -6.54 -4.67 -1.59
CA SER A 71 -5.91 -3.73 -2.51
C SER A 71 -4.42 -3.63 -2.20
N LYS A 72 -3.73 -2.74 -2.90
CA LYS A 72 -2.31 -2.44 -2.66
C LYS A 72 -2.08 -0.94 -2.61
N LEU A 73 -1.30 -0.50 -1.65
CA LEU A 73 -0.72 0.84 -1.58
C LEU A 73 0.76 0.73 -1.96
N GLY A 74 1.05 0.92 -3.25
CA GLY A 74 2.34 0.54 -3.80
C GLY A 74 2.59 -0.97 -3.60
N LEU A 75 3.65 -1.33 -2.86
CA LEU A 75 3.96 -2.73 -2.53
C LEU A 75 3.30 -3.22 -1.24
N ARG A 76 2.56 -2.37 -0.53
CA ARG A 76 1.95 -2.71 0.77
C ARG A 76 0.58 -3.31 0.55
N PRO A 77 0.32 -4.56 0.98
CA PRO A 77 -1.00 -5.15 0.88
C PRO A 77 -1.95 -4.51 1.89
N ILE A 78 -3.16 -4.16 1.46
CA ILE A 78 -4.18 -3.45 2.23
C ILE A 78 -5.50 -4.23 2.20
N ILE A 79 -6.23 -4.19 3.29
CA ILE A 79 -7.65 -4.55 3.36
C ILE A 79 -8.43 -3.25 3.54
N VAL A 80 -9.37 -2.97 2.65
CA VAL A 80 -10.35 -1.90 2.81
C VAL A 80 -11.65 -2.54 3.25
N VAL A 81 -12.17 -2.12 4.40
CA VAL A 81 -13.37 -2.72 5.02
C VAL A 81 -14.33 -1.63 5.48
N ARG A 82 -15.62 -1.85 5.31
CA ARG A 82 -16.66 -1.10 6.00
C ARG A 82 -16.94 -1.81 7.33
N ASP A 83 -16.54 -1.17 8.43
CA ASP A 83 -16.74 -1.78 9.77
C ASP A 83 -18.22 -1.85 10.15
N SER A 84 -18.52 -2.54 11.26
CA SER A 84 -19.89 -2.73 11.76
C SER A 84 -20.62 -1.42 12.12
N THR A 85 -19.90 -0.30 12.22
CA THR A 85 -20.47 1.04 12.44
C THR A 85 -20.69 1.82 11.14
N GLY A 86 -20.40 1.20 9.97
CA GLY A 86 -20.52 1.83 8.66
C GLY A 86 -19.31 2.66 8.22
N ARG A 87 -18.25 2.75 9.04
CA ARG A 87 -17.06 3.51 8.71
C ARG A 87 -16.11 2.70 7.84
N ILE A 88 -15.54 3.35 6.82
CA ILE A 88 -14.53 2.72 5.97
C ILE A 88 -13.17 2.83 6.64
N ARG A 89 -12.48 1.68 6.71
CA ARG A 89 -11.13 1.53 7.27
C ARG A 89 -10.20 0.93 6.24
N ALA A 90 -8.94 1.37 6.25
CA ALA A 90 -7.86 0.75 5.51
C ALA A 90 -6.86 0.15 6.52
N LEU A 91 -6.63 -1.13 6.43
CA LEU A 91 -5.78 -1.90 7.34
C LEU A 91 -4.65 -2.55 6.54
N TYR A 92 -3.46 -2.66 7.12
CA TYR A 92 -2.41 -3.48 6.54
C TYR A 92 -2.81 -4.95 6.53
N ASN A 93 -2.76 -5.58 5.35
CA ASN A 93 -3.01 -7.01 5.21
C ASN A 93 -1.77 -7.83 5.60
N ARG A 94 -1.25 -7.55 6.80
CA ARG A 94 -0.08 -8.21 7.38
C ARG A 94 -0.27 -8.41 8.88
N CYS A 95 0.01 -9.62 9.33
CA CYS A 95 0.01 -9.94 10.74
C CYS A 95 1.16 -9.21 11.46
N THR A 96 0.86 -8.53 12.57
CA THR A 96 1.85 -7.83 13.40
C THR A 96 2.83 -8.77 14.10
N HIS A 97 2.49 -10.04 14.23
CA HIS A 97 3.36 -11.04 14.85
C HIS A 97 4.58 -11.35 13.98
N ARG A 98 4.39 -11.85 12.74
CA ARG A 98 5.49 -12.29 11.85
C ARG A 98 5.26 -11.93 10.37
N GLY A 99 4.40 -10.97 10.07
CA GLY A 99 4.21 -10.42 8.73
C GLY A 99 3.45 -11.29 7.74
N ALA A 100 2.82 -12.38 8.19
CA ALA A 100 2.01 -13.24 7.32
C ALA A 100 0.81 -12.47 6.76
N THR A 101 0.41 -12.78 5.51
CA THR A 101 -0.82 -12.24 4.92
C THR A 101 -2.03 -12.74 5.71
N VAL A 102 -2.86 -11.81 6.19
CA VAL A 102 -4.02 -12.13 7.02
C VAL A 102 -5.22 -12.56 6.19
N CYS A 103 -5.56 -11.76 5.16
CA CYS A 103 -6.67 -12.06 4.24
C CYS A 103 -6.14 -12.37 2.84
N ARG A 104 -6.50 -13.53 2.30
CA ARG A 104 -6.12 -13.99 0.95
C ARG A 104 -7.23 -13.80 -0.08
N SER A 105 -8.47 -13.57 0.37
CA SER A 105 -9.62 -13.34 -0.50
C SER A 105 -9.56 -11.93 -1.09
N GLN A 106 -9.96 -11.77 -2.34
CA GLN A 106 -10.01 -10.46 -3.00
C GLN A 106 -11.11 -9.57 -2.44
N GLN A 107 -12.24 -10.17 -2.08
CA GLN A 107 -13.40 -9.47 -1.49
C GLN A 107 -14.24 -10.46 -0.66
N GLY A 108 -15.11 -9.94 0.18
CA GLY A 108 -16.01 -10.75 0.97
C GLY A 108 -16.70 -9.96 2.08
N ASN A 109 -17.24 -10.69 3.04
CA ASN A 109 -17.83 -10.14 4.26
C ASN A 109 -17.18 -10.81 5.47
N ALA A 110 -16.65 -10.02 6.40
CA ALA A 110 -15.97 -10.54 7.59
C ALA A 110 -15.98 -9.50 8.72
N LYS A 111 -16.46 -9.91 9.88
CA LYS A 111 -16.45 -9.09 11.12
C LYS A 111 -15.07 -8.96 11.74
N SER A 112 -14.17 -9.88 11.46
CA SER A 112 -12.80 -9.91 11.97
C SER A 112 -11.87 -10.61 11.01
N PHE A 113 -10.58 -10.28 11.11
CA PHE A 113 -9.53 -10.90 10.32
C PHE A 113 -8.56 -11.60 11.27
N ALA A 114 -8.54 -12.92 11.24
CA ALA A 114 -7.61 -13.72 12.03
C ALA A 114 -6.45 -14.21 11.14
N CYS A 115 -5.23 -14.11 11.67
CA CYS A 115 -4.07 -14.61 10.96
C CYS A 115 -4.11 -16.14 10.85
N PRO A 116 -4.01 -16.71 9.63
CA PRO A 116 -4.11 -18.16 9.44
C PRO A 116 -2.90 -18.94 10.00
N TYR A 117 -1.86 -18.22 10.46
CA TYR A 117 -0.63 -18.87 10.93
C TYR A 117 -0.69 -19.23 12.43
N HIS A 118 -1.09 -18.29 13.30
CA HIS A 118 -1.18 -18.52 14.75
C HIS A 118 -2.48 -17.96 15.38
N GLY A 119 -3.47 -17.56 14.60
CA GLY A 119 -4.78 -17.09 15.10
C GLY A 119 -4.80 -15.64 15.63
N TRP A 120 -3.75 -14.88 15.40
CA TRP A 120 -3.72 -13.46 15.82
C TRP A 120 -4.77 -12.67 15.06
#